data_2f911738a93a2959943ddc322ce6dea9
#
_entry.id   2f911738a93a2959943ddc322ce6dea9
#
_cell.length_a   1.000
_cell.length_b   1.000
_cell.length_c   1.000
_cell.angle_alpha   90.00
_cell.angle_beta   90.00
_cell.angle_gamma   90.00
#
_symmetry.space_group_name_H-M   'P 1'
#
loop_
_entity.id
_entity.type
_entity.pdbx_description
1 polymer ?
#
loop_
_entity_poly.entity_id
_entity_poly.type
_entity_poly.pdbx_seq_one_letter_code
_entity_poly.pdbx_strand_id
1 'polypeptide(L)'
;MACEFDKNNEIIFPSYLLFEDIEYQARKMIGEKIWLNVTLNSRHFYSLSNYEFNRFEEVIILDAIPFQNNDIGSPIWLKISNHEGYEGLVRYDKNKSLVGEQQYYYVDNPLPEKWGKRKIRKILNKNIDLGMTDIQVRIAIGNPNEINTTSSRHGIGEQWIYYNQKGMQTYYQFEYGRLIFIGK
;
A
#
# COMPACT_ATOMS: atom_id res chain seq x y z
N MET A 1 -5.22 37.48 5.20
CA MET A 1 -4.64 36.41 4.41
C MET A 1 -5.19 36.53 3.00
N ALA A 2 -4.38 36.87 2.00
CA ALA A 2 -4.84 37.06 0.63
C ALA A 2 -4.94 35.67 -0.02
N CYS A 3 -6.14 35.30 -0.49
CA CYS A 3 -6.30 34.13 -1.35
C CYS A 3 -5.84 34.53 -2.75
N GLU A 4 -4.90 33.80 -3.32
CA GLU A 4 -4.56 33.91 -4.73
C GLU A 4 -5.54 33.04 -5.54
N PHE A 5 -6.00 33.57 -6.65
CA PHE A 5 -6.87 32.87 -7.59
C PHE A 5 -6.09 32.58 -8.87
N ASP A 6 -6.32 31.44 -9.46
CA ASP A 6 -5.79 31.11 -10.78
C ASP A 6 -6.58 31.84 -11.90
N LYS A 7 -6.14 31.63 -13.15
CA LYS A 7 -6.79 32.22 -14.34
C LYS A 7 -8.24 31.76 -14.55
N ASN A 8 -8.67 30.69 -13.85
CA ASN A 8 -10.02 30.14 -13.90
C ASN A 8 -10.86 30.53 -12.68
N ASN A 9 -10.35 31.44 -11.81
CA ASN A 9 -11.00 31.85 -10.56
C ASN A 9 -11.09 30.73 -9.51
N GLU A 10 -10.21 29.72 -9.59
CA GLU A 10 -10.07 28.69 -8.58
C GLU A 10 -9.13 29.17 -7.45
N ILE A 11 -9.45 28.82 -6.21
CA ILE A 11 -8.64 29.18 -5.05
C ILE A 11 -7.34 28.35 -5.08
N ILE A 12 -6.21 29.03 -5.29
CA ILE A 12 -4.90 28.40 -5.16
C ILE A 12 -4.52 28.41 -3.68
N PHE A 13 -4.52 27.24 -3.06
CA PHE A 13 -3.95 27.09 -1.73
C PHE A 13 -2.41 27.16 -1.83
N PRO A 14 -1.77 28.03 -1.05
CA PRO A 14 -0.32 28.05 -0.98
C PRO A 14 0.23 26.65 -0.62
N SER A 15 1.30 26.21 -1.28
CA SER A 15 1.88 24.88 -1.08
C SER A 15 2.27 24.58 0.37
N TYR A 16 2.61 25.59 1.16
CA TYR A 16 2.93 25.45 2.59
C TYR A 16 1.70 25.09 3.43
N LEU A 17 0.48 25.57 3.10
CA LEU A 17 -0.74 25.20 3.81
C LEU A 17 -1.11 23.73 3.57
N LEU A 18 -0.89 23.23 2.34
CA LEU A 18 -1.07 21.81 2.03
C LEU A 18 -0.05 20.95 2.79
N PHE A 19 1.15 21.47 2.99
CA PHE A 19 2.19 20.79 3.76
C PHE A 19 1.83 20.69 5.24
N GLU A 20 1.39 21.77 5.87
CA GLU A 20 0.95 21.81 7.27
C GLU A 20 -0.23 20.85 7.52
N ASP A 21 -1.18 20.76 6.59
CA ASP A 21 -2.28 19.79 6.69
C ASP A 21 -1.76 18.34 6.60
N ILE A 22 -0.84 18.05 5.68
CA ILE A 22 -0.24 16.73 5.54
C ILE A 22 0.53 16.35 6.80
N GLU A 23 1.35 17.24 7.34
CA GLU A 23 2.09 17.01 8.58
C GLU A 23 1.13 16.76 9.75
N TYR A 24 0.10 17.58 9.89
CA TYR A 24 -0.91 17.41 10.92
C TYR A 24 -1.59 16.03 10.86
N GLN A 25 -1.97 15.57 9.66
CA GLN A 25 -2.58 14.25 9.48
C GLN A 25 -1.58 13.13 9.80
N ALA A 26 -0.32 13.26 9.41
CA ALA A 26 0.71 12.29 9.73
C ALA A 26 0.97 12.22 11.25
N ARG A 27 1.01 13.36 11.95
CA ARG A 27 1.19 13.43 13.41
C ARG A 27 0.06 12.79 14.19
N LYS A 28 -1.17 12.78 13.65
CA LYS A 28 -2.28 12.04 14.27
C LYS A 28 -2.07 10.54 14.34
N MET A 29 -1.19 10.00 13.51
CA MET A 29 -0.88 8.58 13.50
C MET A 29 0.17 8.18 14.57
N ILE A 30 0.75 9.13 15.29
CA ILE A 30 1.74 8.82 16.34
C ILE A 30 1.07 7.98 17.43
N GLY A 31 1.69 6.85 17.78
CA GLY A 31 1.18 5.86 18.70
C GLY A 31 0.32 4.77 18.06
N GLU A 32 -0.09 4.94 16.80
CA GLU A 32 -0.85 3.93 16.08
C GLU A 32 0.06 2.81 15.56
N LYS A 33 -0.52 1.63 15.38
CA LYS A 33 0.12 0.48 14.76
C LYS A 33 -0.12 0.47 13.27
N ILE A 34 0.92 0.14 12.52
CA ILE A 34 0.84 -0.11 11.09
C ILE A 34 1.59 -1.38 10.73
N TRP A 35 1.30 -1.95 9.56
CA TRP A 35 1.97 -3.12 9.00
C TRP A 35 2.73 -2.72 7.75
N LEU A 36 4.05 -2.93 7.78
CA LEU A 36 4.93 -2.51 6.69
C LEU A 36 4.63 -3.28 5.40
N ASN A 37 4.54 -2.58 4.29
CA ASN A 37 4.53 -3.20 2.97
C ASN A 37 5.88 -2.98 2.30
N VAL A 38 6.94 -3.41 2.97
CA VAL A 38 8.31 -3.23 2.50
C VAL A 38 8.54 -4.12 1.29
N THR A 39 8.48 -3.53 0.13
CA THR A 39 9.28 -3.98 -1.00
C THR A 39 10.59 -3.21 -0.87
N LEU A 40 11.72 -3.89 -0.94
CA LEU A 40 13.09 -3.41 -0.68
C LEU A 40 13.51 -2.16 -1.47
N ASN A 41 12.65 -1.19 -1.58
CA ASN A 41 12.91 0.04 -2.29
C ASN A 41 13.25 1.14 -1.29
N SER A 42 14.54 1.45 -1.18
CA SER A 42 15.11 2.52 -0.37
C SER A 42 14.49 3.92 -0.58
N ARG A 43 13.62 4.09 -1.59
CA ARG A 43 12.91 5.35 -1.82
C ARG A 43 11.75 5.60 -0.85
N HIS A 44 11.25 4.57 -0.19
CA HIS A 44 10.03 4.66 0.64
C HIS A 44 10.20 4.08 2.03
N PHE A 45 11.35 3.44 2.29
CA PHE A 45 11.66 2.82 3.55
C PHE A 45 13.16 2.84 3.82
N TYR A 46 13.55 3.15 5.07
CA TYR A 46 14.92 3.07 5.57
C TYR A 46 14.91 2.38 6.92
N SER A 47 15.74 1.34 7.09
CA SER A 47 16.11 0.87 8.42
C SER A 47 17.16 1.81 9.01
N LEU A 48 17.00 2.20 10.26
CA LEU A 48 17.99 3.01 11.00
C LEU A 48 19.04 2.14 11.71
N SER A 49 18.98 0.82 11.47
CA SER A 49 19.90 -0.18 12.01
C SER A 49 20.24 -1.23 10.95
N ASN A 50 21.01 -2.25 11.30
CA ASN A 50 21.24 -3.41 10.44
C ASN A 50 20.09 -4.43 10.46
N TYR A 51 18.96 -4.10 11.08
CA TYR A 51 17.78 -4.95 11.11
C TYR A 51 17.04 -4.92 9.76
N GLU A 52 16.71 -6.09 9.25
CA GLU A 52 15.90 -6.23 8.04
C GLU A 52 14.42 -6.42 8.43
N PHE A 53 13.62 -5.38 8.24
CA PHE A 53 12.19 -5.46 8.48
C PHE A 53 11.50 -6.36 7.46
N ASN A 54 10.57 -7.17 7.94
CA ASN A 54 9.80 -8.06 7.09
C ASN A 54 8.58 -7.36 6.50
N ARG A 55 8.14 -7.85 5.34
CA ARG A 55 6.84 -7.44 4.80
C ARG A 55 5.73 -7.88 5.75
N PHE A 56 4.80 -6.98 6.04
CA PHE A 56 3.70 -7.13 6.99
C PHE A 56 4.14 -7.24 8.46
N GLU A 57 5.34 -6.80 8.78
CA GLU A 57 5.76 -6.64 10.16
C GLU A 57 4.97 -5.53 10.83
N GLU A 58 4.44 -5.80 12.02
CA GLU A 58 3.74 -4.82 12.84
C GLU A 58 4.75 -3.89 13.50
N VAL A 59 4.53 -2.59 13.36
CA VAL A 59 5.36 -1.55 13.95
C VAL A 59 4.48 -0.46 14.55
N ILE A 60 5.01 0.29 15.52
CA ILE A 60 4.37 1.46 16.09
C ILE A 60 4.99 2.73 15.53
N ILE A 61 4.17 3.75 15.29
CA ILE A 61 4.64 5.06 14.83
C ILE A 61 5.10 5.87 16.05
N LEU A 62 6.37 6.29 16.04
CA LEU A 62 6.97 7.06 17.10
C LEU A 62 6.90 8.57 16.84
N ASP A 63 7.07 8.99 15.59
CA ASP A 63 7.08 10.40 15.20
C ASP A 63 6.77 10.57 13.71
N ALA A 64 6.41 11.80 13.32
CA ALA A 64 6.25 12.22 11.92
C ALA A 64 7.28 13.31 11.62
N ILE A 65 8.25 12.99 10.78
CA ILE A 65 9.42 13.81 10.50
C ILE A 65 9.27 14.46 9.12
N PRO A 66 9.19 15.79 9.03
CA PRO A 66 9.26 16.49 7.75
C PRO A 66 10.67 16.33 7.15
N PHE A 67 10.75 15.89 5.91
CA PHE A 67 12.00 15.73 5.20
C PHE A 67 12.02 16.64 3.97
N GLN A 68 12.92 17.62 3.99
CA GLN A 68 13.12 18.53 2.87
C GLN A 68 14.00 17.87 1.80
N ASN A 69 13.38 17.12 0.88
CA ASN A 69 14.02 16.72 -0.36
C ASN A 69 13.05 16.98 -1.50
N ASN A 70 13.39 17.91 -2.37
CA ASN A 70 12.55 18.41 -3.46
C ASN A 70 12.23 17.36 -4.53
N ASP A 71 12.96 16.23 -4.57
CA ASP A 71 12.85 15.20 -5.60
C ASP A 71 11.83 14.09 -5.28
N ILE A 72 11.31 14.07 -4.06
CA ILE A 72 10.42 12.99 -3.59
C ILE A 72 9.10 13.61 -3.13
N GLY A 73 8.11 13.60 -3.98
CA GLY A 73 6.79 14.26 -3.81
C GLY A 73 5.97 13.97 -2.54
N SER A 74 6.55 13.54 -1.43
CA SER A 74 5.94 13.52 -0.11
C SER A 74 7.00 13.84 0.94
N PRO A 75 6.86 14.97 1.63
CA PRO A 75 7.90 15.47 2.51
C PRO A 75 7.87 14.88 3.93
N ILE A 76 6.95 13.97 4.24
CA ILE A 76 6.76 13.42 5.58
C ILE A 76 7.18 11.97 5.65
N TRP A 77 7.98 11.65 6.68
CA TRP A 77 8.36 10.29 7.03
C TRP A 77 7.86 9.94 8.42
N LEU A 78 7.31 8.75 8.58
CA LEU A 78 6.94 8.21 9.87
C LEU A 78 8.14 7.48 10.43
N LYS A 79 8.62 7.92 11.60
CA LYS A 79 9.58 7.17 12.40
C LYS A 79 8.83 6.04 13.09
N ILE A 80 9.31 4.84 12.95
CA ILE A 80 8.66 3.63 13.43
C ILE A 80 9.59 2.81 14.29
N SER A 81 9.01 1.94 15.14
CA SER A 81 9.74 0.91 15.87
C SER A 81 8.98 -0.39 15.88
N ASN A 82 9.68 -1.52 15.78
CA ASN A 82 9.09 -2.83 16.01
C ASN A 82 9.07 -3.19 17.51
N HIS A 83 8.54 -4.37 17.85
CA HIS A 83 8.44 -4.85 19.23
C HIS A 83 9.79 -5.14 19.90
N GLU A 84 10.86 -5.30 19.13
CA GLU A 84 12.23 -5.50 19.61
C GLU A 84 12.98 -4.16 19.80
N GLY A 85 12.37 -3.03 19.42
CA GLY A 85 12.96 -1.70 19.53
C GLY A 85 13.81 -1.27 18.34
N TYR A 86 13.85 -2.06 17.25
CA TYR A 86 14.51 -1.60 16.02
C TYR A 86 13.71 -0.51 15.34
N GLU A 87 14.40 0.55 14.96
CA GLU A 87 13.78 1.73 14.37
C GLU A 87 13.98 1.80 12.86
N GLY A 88 13.04 2.44 12.19
CA GLY A 88 13.07 2.71 10.75
C GLY A 88 12.28 3.96 10.39
N LEU A 89 12.33 4.31 9.12
CA LEU A 89 11.56 5.39 8.51
C LEU A 89 10.75 4.82 7.36
N VAL A 90 9.44 5.05 7.37
CA VAL A 90 8.56 4.74 6.26
C VAL A 90 7.90 6.02 5.75
N ARG A 91 7.83 6.16 4.43
CA ARG A 91 7.22 7.33 3.84
C ARG A 91 5.73 7.40 4.18
N TYR A 92 5.26 8.56 4.63
CA TYR A 92 3.84 8.79 4.85
C TYR A 92 3.08 8.69 3.52
N ASP A 93 2.08 7.83 3.50
CA ASP A 93 1.18 7.65 2.36
C ASP A 93 -0.23 8.00 2.83
N LYS A 94 -0.75 9.13 2.36
CA LYS A 94 -2.14 9.53 2.70
C LYS A 94 -3.04 8.33 2.41
N ASN A 95 -3.55 7.69 3.45
CA ASN A 95 -4.47 6.55 3.44
C ASN A 95 -5.09 6.24 2.07
N LYS A 96 -4.34 5.51 1.24
CA LYS A 96 -4.89 5.01 -0.01
C LYS A 96 -5.80 3.86 0.33
N SER A 97 -7.06 3.98 0.00
CA SER A 97 -8.08 2.97 0.22
C SER A 97 -7.88 1.68 -0.58
N LEU A 98 -6.96 1.69 -1.55
CA LEU A 98 -6.68 0.54 -2.40
C LEU A 98 -5.52 -0.28 -1.83
N VAL A 99 -5.82 -1.50 -1.44
CA VAL A 99 -4.85 -2.50 -1.03
C VAL A 99 -3.97 -2.90 -2.22
N GLY A 100 -2.63 -2.86 -2.06
CA GLY A 100 -1.73 -3.29 -3.14
C GLY A 100 -0.25 -2.94 -2.89
N GLU A 101 0.62 -3.24 -3.85
CA GLU A 101 2.08 -3.02 -3.73
C GLU A 101 2.49 -1.55 -3.66
N GLN A 102 1.63 -0.64 -4.11
CA GLN A 102 1.93 0.79 -4.11
C GLN A 102 1.71 1.44 -2.73
N GLN A 103 1.15 0.71 -1.76
CA GLN A 103 1.04 1.17 -0.39
C GLN A 103 2.33 0.87 0.35
N TYR A 104 2.81 1.84 1.13
CA TYR A 104 4.04 1.67 1.92
C TYR A 104 3.78 0.94 3.24
N TYR A 105 2.54 1.00 3.72
CA TYR A 105 2.07 0.33 4.92
C TYR A 105 0.54 0.13 4.87
N TYR A 106 0.04 -0.69 5.77
CA TYR A 106 -1.38 -0.90 6.02
C TYR A 106 -1.72 -0.38 7.40
N VAL A 107 -2.87 0.28 7.54
CA VAL A 107 -3.39 0.75 8.84
C VAL A 107 -4.15 -0.35 9.59
N ASP A 108 -4.63 -1.36 8.87
CA ASP A 108 -5.26 -2.55 9.42
C ASP A 108 -4.40 -3.77 9.14
N ASN A 109 -4.47 -4.80 9.99
CA ASN A 109 -3.75 -6.05 9.78
C ASN A 109 -4.09 -6.68 8.41
N PRO A 110 -3.14 -6.68 7.45
CA PRO A 110 -3.39 -7.21 6.12
C PRO A 110 -3.52 -8.73 6.07
N LEU A 111 -3.13 -9.42 7.16
CA LEU A 111 -3.14 -10.89 7.28
C LEU A 111 -4.02 -11.35 8.45
N PRO A 112 -5.35 -11.10 8.43
CA PRO A 112 -6.21 -11.44 9.54
C PRO A 112 -6.24 -12.95 9.78
N GLU A 113 -6.19 -13.36 11.05
CA GLU A 113 -6.12 -14.78 11.49
C GLU A 113 -7.26 -15.64 10.92
N LYS A 114 -8.43 -15.03 10.67
CA LYS A 114 -9.59 -15.72 10.07
C LYS A 114 -9.31 -16.37 8.71
N TRP A 115 -8.22 -15.99 8.03
CA TRP A 115 -7.81 -16.63 6.77
C TRP A 115 -7.11 -17.96 6.98
N GLY A 116 -6.65 -18.25 8.20
CA GLY A 116 -5.95 -19.46 8.57
C GLY A 116 -4.49 -19.51 8.11
N LYS A 117 -3.65 -20.16 8.90
CA LYS A 117 -2.18 -20.19 8.74
C LYS A 117 -1.73 -20.65 7.34
N ARG A 118 -2.44 -21.62 6.73
CA ARG A 118 -2.07 -22.15 5.39
C ARG A 118 -2.23 -21.06 4.32
N LYS A 119 -3.31 -20.30 4.33
CA LYS A 119 -3.57 -19.26 3.35
C LYS A 119 -2.65 -18.07 3.55
N ILE A 120 -2.43 -17.66 4.80
CA ILE A 120 -1.47 -16.61 5.15
C ILE A 120 -0.08 -16.96 4.61
N ARG A 121 0.41 -18.19 4.83
CA ARG A 121 1.71 -18.63 4.30
C ARG A 121 1.79 -18.54 2.78
N LYS A 122 0.70 -18.88 2.06
CA LYS A 122 0.66 -18.74 0.60
C LYS A 122 0.77 -17.28 0.16
N ILE A 123 0.03 -16.39 0.83
CA ILE A 123 0.08 -14.95 0.55
C ILE A 123 1.49 -14.39 0.77
N LEU A 124 2.13 -14.74 1.90
CA LEU A 124 3.50 -14.32 2.20
C LEU A 124 4.50 -14.79 1.12
N ASN A 125 4.30 -16.00 0.60
CA ASN A 125 5.14 -16.58 -0.46
C ASN A 125 4.72 -16.14 -1.88
N LYS A 126 3.77 -15.20 -2.02
CA LYS A 126 3.22 -14.76 -3.32
C LYS A 126 2.61 -15.90 -4.16
N ASN A 127 2.18 -16.98 -3.52
CA ASN A 127 1.56 -18.14 -4.15
C ASN A 127 0.05 -17.94 -4.24
N ILE A 128 -0.44 -17.86 -5.46
CA ILE A 128 -1.86 -17.68 -5.74
C ILE A 128 -2.53 -19.01 -6.03
N ASP A 129 -3.67 -19.24 -5.36
CA ASP A 129 -4.50 -20.43 -5.55
C ASP A 129 -5.93 -20.04 -5.97
N LEU A 130 -6.58 -20.95 -6.68
CA LEU A 130 -8.01 -20.84 -6.93
C LEU A 130 -8.81 -20.76 -5.63
N GLY A 131 -9.87 -19.98 -5.64
CA GLY A 131 -10.72 -19.71 -4.48
C GLY A 131 -10.20 -18.61 -3.55
N MET A 132 -9.04 -18.01 -3.80
CA MET A 132 -8.61 -16.77 -3.12
C MET A 132 -9.55 -15.63 -3.48
N THR A 133 -9.76 -14.72 -2.52
CA THR A 133 -10.49 -13.48 -2.79
C THR A 133 -9.60 -12.48 -3.53
N ASP A 134 -10.20 -11.50 -4.15
CA ASP A 134 -9.56 -10.34 -4.78
C ASP A 134 -8.60 -9.65 -3.82
N ILE A 135 -9.03 -9.36 -2.58
CA ILE A 135 -8.16 -8.77 -1.53
C ILE A 135 -6.95 -9.67 -1.24
N GLN A 136 -7.14 -10.99 -1.14
CA GLN A 136 -6.04 -11.92 -0.88
C GLN A 136 -5.01 -11.92 -2.01
N VAL A 137 -5.46 -11.86 -3.25
CA VAL A 137 -4.58 -11.78 -4.41
C VAL A 137 -3.83 -10.43 -4.43
N ARG A 138 -4.52 -9.31 -4.20
CA ARG A 138 -3.89 -7.98 -4.10
C ARG A 138 -2.82 -7.92 -3.01
N ILE A 139 -3.12 -8.44 -1.82
CA ILE A 139 -2.14 -8.48 -0.73
C ILE A 139 -0.95 -9.38 -1.09
N ALA A 140 -1.18 -10.49 -1.80
CA ALA A 140 -0.09 -11.39 -2.18
C ALA A 140 0.85 -10.79 -3.23
N ILE A 141 0.31 -10.28 -4.34
CA ILE A 141 1.07 -9.90 -5.53
C ILE A 141 0.88 -8.45 -6.01
N GLY A 142 0.13 -7.65 -5.25
CA GLY A 142 -0.11 -6.25 -5.56
C GLY A 142 -1.34 -6.01 -6.46
N ASN A 143 -1.49 -4.77 -6.89
CA ASN A 143 -2.56 -4.38 -7.80
C ASN A 143 -2.28 -4.89 -9.22
N PRO A 144 -3.32 -5.31 -9.96
CA PRO A 144 -3.17 -5.64 -11.37
C PRO A 144 -2.82 -4.39 -12.20
N ASN A 145 -2.22 -4.61 -13.34
CA ASN A 145 -1.97 -3.56 -14.31
C ASN A 145 -3.26 -3.10 -14.98
N GLU A 146 -4.17 -4.05 -15.24
CA GLU A 146 -5.46 -3.80 -15.88
C GLU A 146 -6.56 -4.65 -15.24
N ILE A 147 -7.77 -4.11 -15.21
CA ILE A 147 -8.99 -4.82 -14.79
C ILE A 147 -10.02 -4.67 -15.89
N ASN A 148 -10.43 -5.81 -16.47
CA ASN A 148 -11.51 -5.88 -17.44
C ASN A 148 -12.75 -6.46 -16.76
N THR A 149 -13.87 -5.76 -16.85
CA THR A 149 -15.15 -6.27 -16.37
C THR A 149 -15.79 -7.15 -17.46
N THR A 150 -16.17 -8.36 -17.10
CA THR A 150 -16.81 -9.31 -18.02
C THR A 150 -18.23 -9.61 -17.54
N SER A 151 -19.19 -9.53 -18.45
CA SER A 151 -20.55 -9.99 -18.18
C SER A 151 -20.64 -11.48 -18.46
N SER A 152 -21.05 -12.27 -17.48
CA SER A 152 -21.34 -13.70 -17.66
C SER A 152 -22.79 -14.01 -17.36
N ARG A 153 -23.24 -15.21 -17.72
CA ARG A 153 -24.60 -15.69 -17.34
C ARG A 153 -24.82 -15.77 -15.84
N HIS A 154 -23.73 -15.72 -15.07
CA HIS A 154 -23.72 -15.86 -13.62
C HIS A 154 -23.45 -14.53 -12.88
N GLY A 155 -23.39 -13.40 -13.61
CA GLY A 155 -23.16 -12.07 -13.03
C GLY A 155 -21.95 -11.36 -13.62
N ILE A 156 -21.47 -10.34 -12.90
CA ILE A 156 -20.29 -9.56 -13.30
C ILE A 156 -19.05 -10.28 -12.79
N GLY A 157 -18.16 -10.65 -13.72
CA GLY A 157 -16.83 -11.15 -13.42
C GLY A 157 -15.76 -10.08 -13.69
N GLU A 158 -14.59 -10.28 -13.14
CA GLU A 158 -13.42 -9.44 -13.40
C GLU A 158 -12.26 -10.29 -13.92
N GLN A 159 -11.60 -9.80 -14.97
CA GLN A 159 -10.35 -10.34 -15.44
C GLN A 159 -9.23 -9.35 -15.07
N TRP A 160 -8.32 -9.79 -14.24
CA TRP A 160 -7.16 -9.02 -13.84
C TRP A 160 -5.96 -9.44 -14.64
N ILE A 161 -5.20 -8.46 -15.16
CA ILE A 161 -4.03 -8.68 -16.00
C ILE A 161 -2.81 -8.15 -15.28
N TYR A 162 -1.81 -9.01 -15.16
CA TYR A 162 -0.51 -8.67 -14.60
C TYR A 162 0.56 -8.85 -15.67
N TYR A 163 1.44 -7.86 -15.81
CA TYR A 163 2.60 -7.90 -16.70
C TYR A 163 3.86 -8.19 -15.88
N ASN A 164 4.67 -9.13 -16.31
CA ASN A 164 6.00 -9.28 -15.75
C ASN A 164 7.01 -8.34 -16.45
N GLN A 165 8.25 -8.30 -15.96
CA GLN A 165 9.31 -7.45 -16.52
C GLN A 165 9.63 -7.73 -18.00
N LYS A 166 9.26 -8.89 -18.53
CA LYS A 166 9.42 -9.27 -19.94
C LYS A 166 8.18 -8.98 -20.79
N GLY A 167 7.17 -8.34 -20.22
CA GLY A 167 5.90 -8.04 -20.90
C GLY A 167 4.95 -9.24 -21.05
N MET A 168 5.28 -10.39 -20.46
CA MET A 168 4.36 -11.55 -20.47
C MET A 168 3.18 -11.29 -19.54
N GLN A 169 2.01 -11.68 -20.00
CA GLN A 169 0.75 -11.49 -19.28
C GLN A 169 0.39 -12.72 -18.46
N THR A 170 -0.16 -12.47 -17.28
CA THR A 170 -0.84 -13.50 -16.48
C THR A 170 -2.24 -12.99 -16.19
N TYR A 171 -3.23 -13.83 -16.46
CA TYR A 171 -4.64 -13.52 -16.32
C TYR A 171 -5.22 -14.20 -15.09
N TYR A 172 -5.93 -13.46 -14.27
CA TYR A 172 -6.66 -13.96 -13.11
C TYR A 172 -8.14 -13.64 -13.31
N GLN A 173 -8.98 -14.67 -13.46
CA GLN A 173 -10.42 -14.50 -13.62
C GLN A 173 -11.12 -14.65 -12.28
N PHE A 174 -11.91 -13.64 -11.91
CA PHE A 174 -12.72 -13.65 -10.71
C PHE A 174 -14.21 -13.72 -11.04
N GLU A 175 -14.93 -14.53 -10.26
CA GLU A 175 -16.40 -14.54 -10.22
C GLU A 175 -16.84 -14.46 -8.76
N TYR A 176 -17.82 -13.64 -8.46
CA TYR A 176 -18.32 -13.40 -7.10
C TYR A 176 -17.20 -13.07 -6.09
N GLY A 177 -16.19 -12.31 -6.53
CA GLY A 177 -15.03 -11.94 -5.71
C GLY A 177 -14.08 -13.09 -5.36
N ARG A 178 -14.15 -14.20 -6.13
CA ARG A 178 -13.25 -15.34 -5.95
C ARG A 178 -12.53 -15.70 -7.25
N LEU A 179 -11.27 -16.02 -7.11
CA LEU A 179 -10.42 -16.46 -8.21
C LEU A 179 -10.85 -17.85 -8.69
N ILE A 180 -11.28 -17.95 -9.95
CA ILE A 180 -11.73 -19.20 -10.56
C ILE A 180 -10.80 -19.75 -11.63
N PHE A 181 -9.93 -18.89 -12.21
CA PHE A 181 -9.02 -19.30 -13.27
C PHE A 181 -7.74 -18.47 -13.27
N ILE A 182 -6.62 -19.11 -13.61
CA ILE A 182 -5.30 -18.50 -13.83
C ILE A 182 -4.80 -18.93 -15.21
N GLY A 183 -4.59 -17.96 -16.11
CA GLY A 183 -4.05 -18.16 -17.45
C GLY A 183 -2.67 -17.48 -17.60
N LYS A 184 -1.86 -18.00 -18.51
CA LYS A 184 -0.56 -17.42 -18.89
C LYS A 184 -0.51 -17.26 -20.39
#